data_233d2033d6d2876bd5bbb7aa3648d765
#
_entry.id   233d2033d6d2876bd5bbb7aa3648d765
#
_cell.length_a   1.000
_cell.length_b   1.000
_cell.length_c   1.000
_cell.angle_alpha   90.00
_cell.angle_beta   90.00
_cell.angle_gamma   90.00
#
_symmetry.space_group_name_H-M   'P 1'
#
loop_
_entity.id
_entity.type
_entity.pdbx_description
1 polymer ?
#
loop_
_entity_poly.entity_id
_entity_poly.type
_entity_poly.pdbx_seq_one_letter_code
_entity_poly.pdbx_strand_id
1 'polypeptide(L)'
;ILFTIGFCHLLNDMIQSVIPAMYPVLKESYGFTFAQIGLITLVFQLTSSIFQPFVGAYADRHPQPYSLSMGMCLSLAGLLGLAFSTRYAAILLTVALIGGGSSVFHPEASRVAQMASGGRKSLAQSIFQVGGNGGSAVGPLLAALVILPYGQHAVGWFAAAALAASLILVRVGAWYSLMLDRTRHLRQTLRKTGCGLSARQTRRALAILVTMLFSKYFFTACMTSYFTFFLIEKFGISVRQSQFCLFAFLAAFATGTLLGGFLGDRYGRKYVILFSILGAAPFTLALPYLGLGWTVATAVASGLIIASAFSAILVYACLLYTSPS
;
A
#
# COMPACT_ATOMS: atom_id res chain seq x y z
N ILE A 1 -4.27 7.45 19.27
CA ILE A 1 -4.58 6.23 18.49
C ILE A 1 -4.46 6.50 16.98
N LEU A 2 -5.08 7.57 16.43
CA LEU A 2 -5.07 7.81 14.98
C LEU A 2 -3.64 7.98 14.42
N PHE A 3 -2.81 8.81 15.03
CA PHE A 3 -1.39 8.96 14.63
C PHE A 3 -0.58 7.68 14.90
N THR A 4 -0.90 6.98 15.97
CA THR A 4 -0.27 5.69 16.29
C THR A 4 -0.52 4.65 15.20
N ILE A 5 -1.78 4.52 14.74
CA ILE A 5 -2.12 3.57 13.67
C ILE A 5 -1.54 4.01 12.33
N GLY A 6 -1.47 5.32 12.04
CA GLY A 6 -0.79 5.87 10.88
C GLY A 6 0.72 5.56 10.88
N PHE A 7 1.38 5.66 12.04
CA PHE A 7 2.77 5.28 12.19
C PHE A 7 2.99 3.76 12.03
N CYS A 8 2.11 2.93 12.60
CA CYS A 8 2.17 1.49 12.36
C CYS A 8 1.93 1.14 10.88
N HIS A 9 1.09 1.91 10.16
CA HIS A 9 0.91 1.76 8.72
C HIS A 9 2.19 2.12 7.96
N LEU A 10 2.88 3.21 8.36
CA LEU A 10 4.19 3.55 7.79
C LEU A 10 5.18 2.39 7.96
N LEU A 11 5.29 1.82 9.15
CA LEU A 11 6.20 0.69 9.40
C LEU A 11 5.79 -0.56 8.60
N ASN A 12 4.50 -0.89 8.53
CA ASN A 12 4.00 -2.02 7.75
C ASN A 12 4.33 -1.90 6.26
N ASP A 13 4.06 -0.74 5.66
CA ASP A 13 4.27 -0.53 4.22
C ASP A 13 5.75 -0.33 3.88
N MET A 14 6.54 0.22 4.80
CA MET A 14 8.00 0.24 4.70
C MET A 14 8.56 -1.19 4.59
N ILE A 15 8.11 -2.10 5.46
CA ILE A 15 8.50 -3.51 5.43
C ILE A 15 8.14 -4.16 4.10
N GLN A 16 6.92 -3.91 3.61
CA GLN A 16 6.46 -4.49 2.35
C GLN A 16 7.23 -3.97 1.14
N SER A 17 7.56 -2.68 1.12
CA SER A 17 8.26 -2.04 0.02
C SER A 17 9.74 -2.43 -0.07
N VAL A 18 10.31 -2.99 0.98
CA VAL A 18 11.65 -3.62 0.95
C VAL A 18 11.67 -4.82 0.00
N ILE A 19 10.57 -5.59 -0.12
CA ILE A 19 10.51 -6.79 -0.97
C ILE A 19 10.84 -6.47 -2.44
N PRO A 20 10.09 -5.61 -3.15
CA PRO A 20 10.42 -5.28 -4.53
C PRO A 20 11.77 -4.54 -4.65
N ALA A 21 12.17 -3.77 -3.65
CA ALA A 21 13.44 -3.08 -3.64
C ALA A 21 14.65 -4.04 -3.55
N MET A 22 14.45 -5.25 -3.03
CA MET A 22 15.46 -6.32 -3.00
C MET A 22 15.60 -7.10 -4.32
N TYR A 23 14.68 -6.98 -5.26
CA TYR A 23 14.68 -7.81 -6.47
C TYR A 23 16.00 -7.80 -7.26
N PRO A 24 16.68 -6.65 -7.47
CA PRO A 24 17.98 -6.64 -8.12
C PRO A 24 19.03 -7.47 -7.36
N VAL A 25 19.04 -7.36 -6.03
CA VAL A 25 19.97 -8.12 -5.16
C VAL A 25 19.69 -9.62 -5.25
N LEU A 26 18.43 -10.04 -5.16
CA LEU A 26 18.03 -11.44 -5.28
C LEU A 26 18.36 -12.01 -6.67
N LYS A 27 18.11 -11.22 -7.73
CA LYS A 27 18.45 -11.62 -9.11
C LYS A 27 19.94 -11.85 -9.26
N GLU A 28 20.77 -10.95 -8.76
CA GLU A 28 22.22 -11.04 -8.85
C GLU A 28 22.79 -12.19 -7.98
N SER A 29 22.32 -12.32 -6.73
CA SER A 29 22.84 -13.32 -5.78
C SER A 29 22.45 -14.76 -6.12
N TYR A 30 21.25 -14.97 -6.66
CA TYR A 30 20.70 -16.32 -6.92
C TYR A 30 20.48 -16.63 -8.39
N GLY A 31 20.78 -15.71 -9.31
CA GLY A 31 20.58 -15.92 -10.75
C GLY A 31 19.10 -16.04 -11.15
N PHE A 32 18.18 -15.42 -10.42
CA PHE A 32 16.74 -15.52 -10.72
C PHE A 32 16.39 -14.90 -12.06
N THR A 33 15.52 -15.58 -12.78
CA THR A 33 14.91 -15.06 -14.01
C THR A 33 13.85 -13.99 -13.70
N PHE A 34 13.50 -13.15 -14.67
CA PHE A 34 12.40 -12.20 -14.52
C PHE A 34 11.07 -12.86 -14.22
N ALA A 35 10.83 -14.07 -14.75
CA ALA A 35 9.64 -14.85 -14.43
C ALA A 35 9.59 -15.27 -12.94
N GLN A 36 10.72 -15.64 -12.36
CA GLN A 36 10.82 -15.95 -10.93
C GLN A 36 10.61 -14.71 -10.06
N ILE A 37 11.18 -13.56 -10.43
CA ILE A 37 10.91 -12.28 -9.76
C ILE A 37 9.41 -11.91 -9.87
N GLY A 38 8.82 -12.09 -11.06
CA GLY A 38 7.39 -11.89 -11.26
C GLY A 38 6.53 -12.80 -10.39
N LEU A 39 6.93 -14.07 -10.18
CA LEU A 39 6.22 -14.99 -9.30
C LEU A 39 6.35 -14.57 -7.82
N ILE A 40 7.50 -14.05 -7.38
CA ILE A 40 7.64 -13.48 -6.03
C ILE A 40 6.65 -12.31 -5.86
N THR A 41 6.58 -11.40 -6.83
CA THR A 41 5.61 -10.31 -6.85
C THR A 41 4.18 -10.83 -6.80
N LEU A 42 3.84 -11.83 -7.62
CA LEU A 42 2.50 -12.41 -7.68
C LEU A 42 2.11 -13.03 -6.33
N VAL A 43 2.96 -13.85 -5.74
CA VAL A 43 2.71 -14.48 -4.43
C VAL A 43 2.48 -13.41 -3.35
N PHE A 44 3.32 -12.38 -3.33
CA PHE A 44 3.14 -11.25 -2.41
C PHE A 44 1.80 -10.55 -2.62
N GLN A 45 1.47 -10.16 -3.85
CA GLN A 45 0.23 -9.45 -4.15
C GLN A 45 -1.02 -10.29 -3.91
N LEU A 46 -0.97 -11.58 -4.21
CA LEU A 46 -2.08 -12.50 -3.93
C LEU A 46 -2.33 -12.60 -2.42
N THR A 47 -1.28 -12.85 -1.64
CA THR A 47 -1.41 -13.02 -0.19
C THR A 47 -1.73 -11.72 0.53
N SER A 48 -1.19 -10.59 0.08
CA SER A 48 -1.46 -9.29 0.69
C SER A 48 -2.81 -8.68 0.31
N SER A 49 -3.35 -8.97 -0.89
CA SER A 49 -4.52 -8.29 -1.42
C SER A 49 -5.78 -9.16 -1.48
N ILE A 50 -5.67 -10.41 -1.96
CA ILE A 50 -6.86 -11.28 -2.13
C ILE A 50 -7.44 -11.67 -0.78
N PHE A 51 -6.63 -11.83 0.26
CA PHE A 51 -7.13 -12.16 1.59
C PHE A 51 -7.80 -10.98 2.32
N GLN A 52 -7.51 -9.72 1.94
CA GLN A 52 -8.10 -8.54 2.61
C GLN A 52 -9.63 -8.54 2.65
N PRO A 53 -10.38 -8.79 1.55
CA PRO A 53 -11.83 -8.84 1.58
C PRO A 53 -12.37 -9.93 2.52
N PHE A 54 -11.71 -11.10 2.56
CA PHE A 54 -12.11 -12.20 3.44
C PHE A 54 -11.86 -11.88 4.90
N VAL A 55 -10.67 -11.34 5.21
CA VAL A 55 -10.34 -10.87 6.56
C VAL A 55 -11.28 -9.76 6.98
N GLY A 56 -11.53 -8.76 6.12
CA GLY A 56 -12.47 -7.68 6.39
C GLY A 56 -13.89 -8.18 6.68
N ALA A 57 -14.41 -9.09 5.84
CA ALA A 57 -15.75 -9.67 6.01
C ALA A 57 -15.85 -10.53 7.28
N TYR A 58 -14.80 -11.27 7.63
CA TYR A 58 -14.73 -12.04 8.88
C TYR A 58 -14.72 -11.13 10.10
N ALA A 59 -13.85 -10.13 10.10
CA ALA A 59 -13.69 -9.18 11.19
C ALA A 59 -14.91 -8.26 11.38
N ASP A 60 -15.70 -8.02 10.33
CA ASP A 60 -16.98 -7.31 10.44
C ASP A 60 -18.00 -8.07 11.29
N ARG A 61 -17.95 -9.39 11.24
CA ARG A 61 -18.83 -10.28 12.01
C ARG A 61 -18.23 -10.65 13.38
N HIS A 62 -16.92 -10.86 13.42
CA HIS A 62 -16.16 -11.31 14.58
C HIS A 62 -14.96 -10.38 14.83
N PRO A 63 -15.18 -9.17 15.37
CA PRO A 63 -14.09 -8.24 15.63
C PRO A 63 -13.01 -8.87 16.55
N GLN A 64 -11.77 -8.82 16.09
CA GLN A 64 -10.62 -9.39 16.80
C GLN A 64 -9.66 -8.26 17.21
N PRO A 65 -9.71 -7.76 18.45
CA PRO A 65 -8.94 -6.58 18.85
C PRO A 65 -7.44 -6.69 18.65
N TYR A 66 -6.89 -7.90 18.74
CA TYR A 66 -5.45 -8.16 18.65
C TYR A 66 -5.01 -8.68 17.26
N SER A 67 -5.91 -8.74 16.27
CA SER A 67 -5.59 -9.20 14.90
C SER A 67 -4.49 -8.37 14.24
N LEU A 68 -4.43 -7.07 14.49
CA LEU A 68 -3.38 -6.17 14.00
C LEU A 68 -1.99 -6.60 14.48
N SER A 69 -1.85 -6.89 15.77
CA SER A 69 -0.59 -7.36 16.35
C SER A 69 -0.21 -8.75 15.80
N MET A 70 -1.18 -9.66 15.66
CA MET A 70 -0.96 -10.99 15.07
C MET A 70 -0.50 -10.89 13.61
N GLY A 71 -1.13 -10.03 12.80
CA GLY A 71 -0.71 -9.77 11.41
C GLY A 71 0.72 -9.24 11.35
N MET A 72 1.10 -8.32 12.25
CA MET A 72 2.45 -7.80 12.31
C MET A 72 3.47 -8.85 12.78
N CYS A 73 3.11 -9.76 13.70
CA CYS A 73 3.94 -10.89 14.09
C CYS A 73 4.16 -11.86 12.91
N LEU A 74 3.16 -12.05 12.05
CA LEU A 74 3.31 -12.85 10.84
C LEU A 74 4.29 -12.20 9.86
N SER A 75 4.22 -10.89 9.68
CA SER A 75 5.19 -10.13 8.89
C SER A 75 6.60 -10.19 9.48
N LEU A 76 6.72 -10.12 10.82
CA LEU A 76 7.99 -10.31 11.54
C LEU A 76 8.62 -11.67 11.24
N ALA A 77 7.84 -12.75 11.36
CA ALA A 77 8.30 -14.11 11.04
C ALA A 77 8.74 -14.22 9.57
N GLY A 78 7.97 -13.64 8.66
CA GLY A 78 8.31 -13.57 7.23
C GLY A 78 9.61 -12.83 6.97
N LEU A 79 9.86 -11.67 7.60
CA LEU A 79 11.10 -10.90 7.47
C LEU A 79 12.32 -11.67 7.98
N LEU A 80 12.21 -12.27 9.17
CA LEU A 80 13.29 -13.09 9.72
C LEU A 80 13.57 -14.28 8.81
N GLY A 81 12.54 -14.97 8.33
CA GLY A 81 12.69 -16.03 7.36
C GLY A 81 13.35 -15.56 6.06
N LEU A 82 12.93 -14.42 5.51
CA LEU A 82 13.48 -13.86 4.27
C LEU A 82 14.96 -13.50 4.42
N ALA A 83 15.39 -13.00 5.58
CA ALA A 83 16.77 -12.65 5.85
C ALA A 83 17.73 -13.85 5.73
N PHE A 84 17.25 -15.07 6.01
CA PHE A 84 18.07 -16.30 6.02
C PHE A 84 17.69 -17.30 4.92
N SER A 85 16.71 -17.00 4.07
CA SER A 85 16.25 -17.88 3.00
C SER A 85 17.23 -17.88 1.83
N THR A 86 17.74 -19.06 1.48
CA THR A 86 18.63 -19.26 0.33
C THR A 86 17.95 -20.01 -0.81
N ARG A 87 16.85 -20.73 -0.53
CA ARG A 87 16.09 -21.50 -1.50
C ARG A 87 14.90 -20.70 -2.02
N TYR A 88 14.66 -20.75 -3.32
CA TYR A 88 13.55 -20.04 -3.97
C TYR A 88 12.16 -20.31 -3.32
N ALA A 89 11.87 -21.58 -3.02
CA ALA A 89 10.61 -21.95 -2.35
C ALA A 89 10.49 -21.34 -0.94
N ALA A 90 11.59 -21.23 -0.19
CA ALA A 90 11.60 -20.58 1.11
C ALA A 90 11.36 -19.07 0.99
N ILE A 91 11.96 -18.41 -0.03
CA ILE A 91 11.70 -17.01 -0.33
C ILE A 91 10.22 -16.79 -0.64
N LEU A 92 9.60 -17.63 -1.46
CA LEU A 92 8.15 -17.54 -1.76
C LEU A 92 7.30 -17.68 -0.49
N LEU A 93 7.62 -18.63 0.38
CA LEU A 93 6.91 -18.84 1.64
C LEU A 93 7.04 -17.63 2.56
N THR A 94 8.24 -17.10 2.73
CA THR A 94 8.48 -15.94 3.62
C THR A 94 7.82 -14.67 3.11
N VAL A 95 7.82 -14.46 1.81
CA VAL A 95 7.09 -13.35 1.15
C VAL A 95 5.58 -13.53 1.30
N ALA A 96 5.06 -14.76 1.21
CA ALA A 96 3.65 -15.06 1.47
C ALA A 96 3.25 -14.78 2.93
N LEU A 97 4.13 -15.05 3.90
CA LEU A 97 3.91 -14.70 5.31
C LEU A 97 3.82 -13.18 5.51
N ILE A 98 4.73 -12.41 4.89
CA ILE A 98 4.69 -10.95 4.96
C ILE A 98 3.38 -10.43 4.34
N GLY A 99 3.00 -10.94 3.17
CA GLY A 99 1.74 -10.58 2.50
C GLY A 99 0.52 -10.95 3.35
N GLY A 100 0.50 -12.14 3.94
CA GLY A 100 -0.56 -12.58 4.85
C GLY A 100 -0.72 -11.68 6.06
N GLY A 101 0.38 -11.25 6.67
CA GLY A 101 0.37 -10.27 7.76
C GLY A 101 -0.25 -8.93 7.33
N SER A 102 0.13 -8.45 6.16
CA SER A 102 -0.41 -7.24 5.54
C SER A 102 -1.91 -7.33 5.25
N SER A 103 -2.39 -8.50 4.79
CA SER A 103 -3.81 -8.70 4.49
C SER A 103 -4.72 -8.56 5.71
N VAL A 104 -4.20 -8.88 6.89
CA VAL A 104 -4.88 -8.66 8.17
C VAL A 104 -4.79 -7.20 8.58
N PHE A 105 -3.61 -6.57 8.39
CA PHE A 105 -3.34 -5.23 8.88
C PHE A 105 -4.24 -4.17 8.22
N HIS A 106 -4.32 -4.11 6.90
CA HIS A 106 -4.98 -3.01 6.17
C HIS A 106 -6.47 -2.82 6.50
N PRO A 107 -7.33 -3.86 6.43
CA PRO A 107 -8.76 -3.67 6.73
C PRO A 107 -8.99 -3.33 8.19
N GLU A 108 -8.29 -3.97 9.12
CA GLU A 108 -8.45 -3.73 10.54
C GLU A 108 -7.90 -2.38 10.98
N ALA A 109 -6.72 -1.97 10.48
CA ALA A 109 -6.13 -0.67 10.79
C ALA A 109 -6.98 0.48 10.25
N SER A 110 -7.54 0.36 9.04
CA SER A 110 -8.49 1.32 8.47
C SER A 110 -9.74 1.44 9.34
N ARG A 111 -10.26 0.32 9.86
CA ARG A 111 -11.40 0.31 10.80
C ARG A 111 -11.07 1.04 12.09
N VAL A 112 -9.93 0.75 12.71
CA VAL A 112 -9.45 1.41 13.92
C VAL A 112 -9.27 2.92 13.69
N ALA A 113 -8.70 3.32 12.56
CA ALA A 113 -8.56 4.73 12.18
C ALA A 113 -9.92 5.44 12.07
N GLN A 114 -10.91 4.79 11.47
CA GLN A 114 -12.29 5.32 11.39
C GLN A 114 -12.95 5.43 12.76
N MET A 115 -12.76 4.46 13.64
CA MET A 115 -13.28 4.51 15.02
C MET A 115 -12.62 5.63 15.83
N ALA A 116 -11.32 5.88 15.62
CA ALA A 116 -10.57 6.94 16.27
C ALA A 116 -10.77 8.33 15.63
N SER A 117 -11.64 8.47 14.61
CA SER A 117 -11.79 9.68 13.80
C SER A 117 -12.46 10.86 14.50
N GLY A 118 -13.16 10.63 15.62
CA GLY A 118 -13.97 11.67 16.27
C GLY A 118 -15.02 12.31 15.34
N GLY A 119 -15.55 11.54 14.38
CA GLY A 119 -16.51 12.00 13.37
C GLY A 119 -15.88 12.50 12.06
N ARG A 120 -14.56 12.77 12.02
CA ARG A 120 -13.82 13.26 10.84
C ARG A 120 -13.22 12.09 10.04
N LYS A 121 -14.06 11.22 9.50
CA LYS A 121 -13.64 9.97 8.84
C LYS A 121 -12.68 10.18 7.66
N SER A 122 -12.92 11.21 6.83
CA SER A 122 -12.03 11.52 5.69
C SER A 122 -10.63 11.93 6.14
N LEU A 123 -10.52 12.79 7.15
CA LEU A 123 -9.23 13.19 7.71
C LEU A 123 -8.49 12.00 8.33
N ALA A 124 -9.21 11.15 9.07
CA ALA A 124 -8.62 9.96 9.67
C ALA A 124 -8.05 8.99 8.61
N GLN A 125 -8.80 8.77 7.53
CA GLN A 125 -8.35 7.95 6.43
C GLN A 125 -7.16 8.58 5.67
N SER A 126 -7.13 9.91 5.54
CA SER A 126 -5.98 10.61 4.93
C SER A 126 -4.72 10.45 5.77
N ILE A 127 -4.79 10.65 7.09
CA ILE A 127 -3.65 10.46 7.99
C ILE A 127 -3.15 9.02 7.93
N PHE A 128 -4.06 8.06 7.95
CA PHE A 128 -3.73 6.65 7.81
C PHE A 128 -3.01 6.36 6.48
N GLN A 129 -3.52 6.87 5.36
CA GLN A 129 -2.97 6.64 4.03
C GLN A 129 -1.61 7.32 3.80
N VAL A 130 -1.40 8.50 4.41
CA VAL A 130 -0.08 9.17 4.40
C VAL A 130 0.99 8.30 5.05
N GLY A 131 0.64 7.63 6.16
CA GLY A 131 1.53 6.67 6.80
C GLY A 131 1.98 5.60 5.81
N GLY A 132 1.05 4.87 5.18
CA GLY A 132 1.36 3.80 4.24
C GLY A 132 2.18 4.27 3.04
N ASN A 133 1.75 5.35 2.36
CA ASN A 133 2.48 5.88 1.21
C ASN A 133 3.90 6.37 1.58
N GLY A 134 4.05 6.97 2.77
CA GLY A 134 5.36 7.36 3.30
C GLY A 134 6.26 6.14 3.54
N GLY A 135 5.70 5.08 4.14
CA GLY A 135 6.41 3.82 4.35
C GLY A 135 6.87 3.19 3.03
N SER A 136 5.96 3.12 2.06
CA SER A 136 6.25 2.58 0.72
C SER A 136 7.38 3.36 0.01
N ALA A 137 7.43 4.68 0.19
CA ALA A 137 8.49 5.50 -0.40
C ALA A 137 9.86 5.27 0.27
N VAL A 138 9.88 5.07 1.59
CA VAL A 138 11.14 4.88 2.34
C VAL A 138 11.81 3.53 2.03
N GLY A 139 11.08 2.49 1.64
CA GLY A 139 11.62 1.15 1.41
C GLY A 139 12.80 1.10 0.42
N PRO A 140 12.69 1.64 -0.80
CA PRO A 140 13.81 1.69 -1.75
C PRO A 140 15.03 2.46 -1.22
N LEU A 141 14.79 3.52 -0.44
CA LEU A 141 15.87 4.27 0.19
C LEU A 141 16.63 3.40 1.20
N LEU A 142 15.90 2.64 2.01
CA LEU A 142 16.49 1.71 2.97
C LEU A 142 17.18 0.52 2.27
N ALA A 143 16.63 0.05 1.15
CA ALA A 143 17.32 -0.94 0.33
C ALA A 143 18.68 -0.41 -0.17
N ALA A 144 18.72 0.82 -0.68
CA ALA A 144 19.94 1.45 -1.17
C ALA A 144 20.99 1.70 -0.07
N LEU A 145 20.56 2.05 1.14
CA LEU A 145 21.45 2.45 2.24
C LEU A 145 21.80 1.30 3.18
N VAL A 146 20.94 0.28 3.28
CA VAL A 146 21.07 -0.81 4.25
C VAL A 146 21.28 -2.15 3.54
N ILE A 147 20.38 -2.54 2.64
CA ILE A 147 20.42 -3.89 2.06
C ILE A 147 21.59 -4.05 1.07
N LEU A 148 21.82 -3.05 0.22
CA LEU A 148 22.93 -3.13 -0.74
C LEU A 148 24.31 -3.22 -0.08
N PRO A 149 24.65 -2.43 0.96
CA PRO A 149 25.94 -2.52 1.63
C PRO A 149 26.12 -3.78 2.49
N TYR A 150 25.04 -4.26 3.14
CA TYR A 150 25.10 -5.32 4.15
C TYR A 150 24.49 -6.64 3.68
N GLY A 151 23.96 -6.69 2.45
CA GLY A 151 23.37 -7.88 1.85
C GLY A 151 22.00 -8.27 2.38
N GLN A 152 21.50 -9.44 1.95
CA GLN A 152 20.15 -9.94 2.25
C GLN A 152 19.89 -10.05 3.76
N HIS A 153 20.88 -10.45 4.56
CA HIS A 153 20.74 -10.62 6.02
C HIS A 153 20.32 -9.33 6.72
N ALA A 154 20.67 -8.16 6.17
CA ALA A 154 20.28 -6.86 6.71
C ALA A 154 18.74 -6.63 6.69
N VAL A 155 17.98 -7.40 5.90
CA VAL A 155 16.53 -7.43 5.97
C VAL A 155 16.03 -7.80 7.36
N GLY A 156 16.76 -8.63 8.08
CA GLY A 156 16.47 -8.98 9.47
C GLY A 156 16.46 -7.78 10.43
N TRP A 157 17.16 -6.67 10.11
CA TRP A 157 17.12 -5.46 10.94
C TRP A 157 15.76 -4.78 10.94
N PHE A 158 14.99 -4.92 9.84
CA PHE A 158 13.60 -4.44 9.77
C PHE A 158 12.65 -5.23 10.66
N ALA A 159 13.07 -6.42 11.14
CA ALA A 159 12.36 -7.17 12.16
C ALA A 159 12.21 -6.35 13.47
N ALA A 160 13.18 -5.49 13.81
CA ALA A 160 13.05 -4.58 14.93
C ALA A 160 11.88 -3.60 14.77
N ALA A 161 11.67 -3.08 13.56
CA ALA A 161 10.52 -2.22 13.25
C ALA A 161 9.20 -2.99 13.32
N ALA A 162 9.17 -4.23 12.81
CA ALA A 162 7.99 -5.09 12.90
C ALA A 162 7.65 -5.45 14.35
N LEU A 163 8.67 -5.74 15.18
CA LEU A 163 8.50 -6.01 16.60
C LEU A 163 7.97 -4.76 17.34
N ALA A 164 8.57 -3.60 17.11
CA ALA A 164 8.12 -2.34 17.69
C ALA A 164 6.66 -2.03 17.31
N ALA A 165 6.31 -2.19 16.03
CA ALA A 165 4.93 -2.03 15.56
C ALA A 165 3.98 -3.03 16.23
N SER A 166 4.37 -4.29 16.37
CA SER A 166 3.57 -5.33 17.03
C SER A 166 3.28 -4.97 18.50
N LEU A 167 4.30 -4.52 19.23
CA LEU A 167 4.14 -4.08 20.63
C LEU A 167 3.23 -2.85 20.78
N ILE A 168 3.35 -1.88 19.88
CA ILE A 168 2.46 -0.72 19.82
C ILE A 168 1.03 -1.17 19.53
N LEU A 169 0.85 -2.09 18.57
CA LEU A 169 -0.46 -2.60 18.17
C LEU A 169 -1.17 -3.44 19.25
N VAL A 170 -0.44 -4.06 20.18
CA VAL A 170 -1.05 -4.67 21.37
C VAL A 170 -1.80 -3.62 22.20
N ARG A 171 -1.21 -2.44 22.39
CA ARG A 171 -1.88 -1.33 23.11
C ARG A 171 -3.06 -0.75 22.33
N VAL A 172 -2.94 -0.67 21.02
CA VAL A 172 -4.07 -0.30 20.15
C VAL A 172 -5.19 -1.33 20.25
N GLY A 173 -4.87 -2.62 20.29
CA GLY A 173 -5.82 -3.72 20.50
C GLY A 173 -6.59 -3.61 21.81
N ALA A 174 -5.91 -3.28 22.90
CA ALA A 174 -6.56 -3.05 24.20
C ALA A 174 -7.54 -1.87 24.14
N TRP A 175 -7.16 -0.76 23.48
CA TRP A 175 -8.07 0.37 23.26
C TRP A 175 -9.26 -0.04 22.36
N TYR A 176 -9.00 -0.81 21.32
CA TYR A 176 -10.03 -1.28 20.39
C TYR A 176 -11.06 -2.17 21.08
N SER A 177 -10.63 -3.07 21.96
CA SER A 177 -11.51 -3.89 22.80
C SER A 177 -12.47 -3.02 23.61
N LEU A 178 -11.94 -1.99 24.33
CA LEU A 178 -12.77 -1.06 25.10
C LEU A 178 -13.78 -0.28 24.24
N MET A 179 -13.40 0.08 23.02
CA MET A 179 -14.31 0.78 22.09
C MET A 179 -15.40 -0.14 21.54
N LEU A 180 -15.10 -1.39 21.28
CA LEU A 180 -16.09 -2.39 20.85
C LEU A 180 -17.19 -2.58 21.91
N ASP A 181 -16.81 -2.68 23.17
CA ASP A 181 -17.79 -2.83 24.27
C ASP A 181 -18.68 -1.60 24.39
N ARG A 182 -18.12 -0.39 24.26
CA ARG A 182 -18.90 0.87 24.28
C ARG A 182 -19.86 1.03 23.09
N THR A 183 -19.49 0.57 21.91
CA THR A 183 -20.25 0.75 20.68
C THR A 183 -21.21 -0.38 20.38
N ARG A 184 -21.18 -1.47 21.15
CA ARG A 184 -22.02 -2.66 20.95
C ARG A 184 -23.52 -2.32 20.95
N HIS A 185 -23.95 -1.41 21.80
CA HIS A 185 -25.33 -0.94 21.89
C HIS A 185 -25.76 0.01 20.75
N LEU A 186 -24.83 0.84 20.24
CA LEU A 186 -25.12 1.78 19.14
C LEU A 186 -25.20 1.10 17.75
N ARG A 187 -24.52 -0.02 17.56
CA ARG A 187 -24.46 -0.74 16.26
C ARG A 187 -25.81 -1.28 15.80
N GLN A 188 -26.73 -1.55 16.71
CA GLN A 188 -28.06 -2.08 16.38
C GLN A 188 -28.98 -1.01 15.74
N THR A 189 -28.73 0.26 15.99
CA THR A 189 -29.61 1.37 15.59
C THR A 189 -29.26 1.96 14.21
N LEU A 190 -28.01 1.83 13.75
CA LEU A 190 -27.50 2.54 12.56
C LEU A 190 -27.58 1.74 11.23
N ARG A 191 -28.26 0.59 11.22
CA ARG A 191 -28.24 -0.35 10.08
C ARG A 191 -29.23 -0.05 8.96
N LYS A 192 -29.89 1.13 8.95
CA LYS A 192 -30.93 1.48 7.94
C LYS A 192 -30.76 2.89 7.40
N THR A 193 -29.88 3.07 6.43
CA THR A 193 -30.04 4.13 5.42
C THR A 193 -29.50 3.60 4.10
N GLY A 194 -30.39 3.15 3.25
CA GLY A 194 -30.08 2.70 1.89
C GLY A 194 -29.90 3.92 0.97
N CYS A 195 -28.97 3.80 0.03
CA CYS A 195 -28.74 4.75 -1.03
C CYS A 195 -29.92 4.74 -2.03
N GLY A 196 -30.38 5.91 -2.48
CA GLY A 196 -31.49 6.06 -3.43
C GLY A 196 -31.17 5.59 -4.88
N LEU A 197 -30.00 4.98 -5.12
CA LEU A 197 -29.62 4.44 -6.42
C LEU A 197 -30.17 3.02 -6.62
N SER A 198 -30.59 2.71 -7.85
CA SER A 198 -30.96 1.34 -8.19
C SER A 198 -29.75 0.40 -8.06
N ALA A 199 -29.99 -0.86 -7.71
CA ALA A 199 -28.93 -1.88 -7.58
C ALA A 199 -28.07 -2.01 -8.86
N ARG A 200 -28.67 -1.78 -10.02
CA ARG A 200 -27.96 -1.80 -11.33
C ARG A 200 -27.01 -0.60 -11.48
N GLN A 201 -27.45 0.59 -11.07
CA GLN A 201 -26.61 1.81 -11.12
C GLN A 201 -25.45 1.71 -10.14
N THR A 202 -25.70 1.26 -8.91
CA THR A 202 -24.65 1.04 -7.89
C THR A 202 -23.62 0.02 -8.38
N ARG A 203 -24.05 -1.11 -8.94
CA ARG A 203 -23.15 -2.13 -9.49
C ARG A 203 -22.31 -1.61 -10.64
N ARG A 204 -22.89 -0.82 -11.57
CA ARG A 204 -22.17 -0.22 -12.69
C ARG A 204 -21.13 0.81 -12.21
N ALA A 205 -21.49 1.67 -11.28
CA ALA A 205 -20.59 2.65 -10.70
C ALA A 205 -19.42 1.97 -9.96
N LEU A 206 -19.69 0.94 -9.15
CA LEU A 206 -18.68 0.12 -8.50
C LEU A 206 -17.73 -0.56 -9.49
N ALA A 207 -18.25 -1.16 -10.56
CA ALA A 207 -17.44 -1.80 -11.60
C ALA A 207 -16.48 -0.80 -12.26
N ILE A 208 -16.95 0.42 -12.59
CA ILE A 208 -16.09 1.47 -13.15
C ILE A 208 -15.00 1.87 -12.17
N LEU A 209 -15.33 2.10 -10.89
CA LEU A 209 -14.35 2.48 -9.86
C LEU A 209 -13.31 1.38 -9.63
N VAL A 210 -13.73 0.12 -9.59
CA VAL A 210 -12.83 -1.03 -9.45
C VAL A 210 -11.88 -1.13 -10.66
N THR A 211 -12.39 -0.95 -11.88
CA THR A 211 -11.55 -0.95 -13.10
C THR A 211 -10.50 0.17 -13.06
N MET A 212 -10.89 1.37 -12.63
CA MET A 212 -9.96 2.50 -12.48
C MET A 212 -8.89 2.23 -11.42
N LEU A 213 -9.27 1.67 -10.27
CA LEU A 213 -8.33 1.27 -9.22
C LEU A 213 -7.40 0.17 -9.71
N PHE A 214 -7.93 -0.84 -10.41
CA PHE A 214 -7.14 -1.93 -10.98
C PHE A 214 -6.05 -1.39 -11.92
N SER A 215 -6.42 -0.54 -12.89
CA SER A 215 -5.48 0.08 -13.83
C SER A 215 -4.36 0.85 -13.12
N LYS A 216 -4.72 1.64 -12.10
CA LYS A 216 -3.78 2.40 -11.29
C LYS A 216 -2.81 1.49 -10.53
N TYR A 217 -3.32 0.48 -9.84
CA TYR A 217 -2.50 -0.43 -9.06
C TYR A 217 -1.63 -1.33 -9.91
N PHE A 218 -2.13 -1.73 -11.10
CA PHE A 218 -1.34 -2.45 -12.09
C PHE A 218 -0.10 -1.64 -12.52
N PHE A 219 -0.31 -0.36 -12.87
CA PHE A 219 0.80 0.54 -13.21
C PHE A 219 1.78 0.69 -12.04
N THR A 220 1.27 0.91 -10.84
CA THR A 220 2.13 1.08 -9.65
C THR A 220 2.94 -0.19 -9.36
N ALA A 221 2.31 -1.36 -9.43
CA ALA A 221 2.99 -2.64 -9.23
C ALA A 221 4.08 -2.89 -10.29
N CYS A 222 3.80 -2.53 -11.55
CA CYS A 222 4.80 -2.59 -12.61
C CYS A 222 6.00 -1.69 -12.31
N MET A 223 5.75 -0.43 -11.95
CA MET A 223 6.82 0.52 -11.61
C MET A 223 7.61 0.07 -10.39
N THR A 224 6.98 -0.37 -9.32
CA THR A 224 7.69 -0.80 -8.11
C THR A 224 8.52 -2.07 -8.32
N SER A 225 8.06 -2.98 -9.18
CA SER A 225 8.74 -4.26 -9.41
C SER A 225 9.83 -4.21 -10.48
N TYR A 226 9.65 -3.40 -11.51
CA TYR A 226 10.50 -3.49 -12.71
C TYR A 226 11.21 -2.18 -13.09
N PHE A 227 10.85 -1.03 -12.54
CA PHE A 227 11.46 0.24 -12.91
C PHE A 227 12.97 0.28 -12.64
N THR A 228 13.42 -0.29 -11.54
CA THR A 228 14.85 -0.40 -11.22
C THR A 228 15.60 -1.22 -12.26
N PHE A 229 15.06 -2.35 -12.69
CA PHE A 229 15.65 -3.17 -13.75
C PHE A 229 15.68 -2.44 -15.08
N PHE A 230 14.60 -1.76 -15.44
CA PHE A 230 14.53 -0.96 -16.65
C PHE A 230 15.62 0.12 -16.69
N LEU A 231 15.85 0.80 -15.58
CA LEU A 231 16.91 1.83 -15.48
C LEU A 231 18.30 1.23 -15.58
N ILE A 232 18.54 0.10 -14.92
CA ILE A 232 19.83 -0.60 -14.95
C ILE A 232 20.13 -1.11 -16.37
N GLU A 233 19.19 -1.81 -17.00
CA GLU A 233 19.40 -2.43 -18.32
C GLU A 233 19.48 -1.40 -19.46
N LYS A 234 18.65 -0.35 -19.39
CA LYS A 234 18.64 0.65 -20.48
C LYS A 234 19.77 1.67 -20.37
N PHE A 235 20.13 2.09 -19.15
CA PHE A 235 21.05 3.21 -18.95
C PHE A 235 22.37 2.81 -18.28
N GLY A 236 22.55 1.54 -17.88
CA GLY A 236 23.77 1.07 -17.24
C GLY A 236 24.05 1.69 -15.87
N ILE A 237 23.04 2.26 -15.19
CA ILE A 237 23.23 2.87 -13.87
C ILE A 237 23.33 1.80 -12.79
N SER A 238 23.95 2.16 -11.67
CA SER A 238 24.09 1.24 -10.53
C SER A 238 22.73 0.94 -9.88
N VAL A 239 22.65 -0.22 -9.21
CA VAL A 239 21.46 -0.61 -8.41
C VAL A 239 21.15 0.48 -7.39
N ARG A 240 22.16 1.05 -6.75
CA ARG A 240 21.98 2.13 -5.78
C ARG A 240 21.30 3.36 -6.39
N GLN A 241 21.76 3.80 -7.56
CA GLN A 241 21.16 4.93 -8.28
C GLN A 241 19.73 4.64 -8.70
N SER A 242 19.43 3.43 -9.17
CA SER A 242 18.07 3.03 -9.56
C SER A 242 17.10 3.02 -8.37
N GLN A 243 17.56 2.66 -7.16
CA GLN A 243 16.76 2.73 -5.94
C GLN A 243 16.42 4.18 -5.53
N PHE A 244 17.36 5.12 -5.71
CA PHE A 244 17.06 6.55 -5.50
C PHE A 244 16.02 7.07 -6.50
N CYS A 245 16.06 6.61 -7.75
CA CYS A 245 15.04 6.96 -8.75
C CYS A 245 13.66 6.39 -8.36
N LEU A 246 13.62 5.15 -7.88
CA LEU A 246 12.39 4.53 -7.39
C LEU A 246 11.85 5.26 -6.15
N PHE A 247 12.73 5.64 -5.22
CA PHE A 247 12.34 6.47 -4.07
C PHE A 247 11.71 7.79 -4.53
N ALA A 248 12.30 8.50 -5.49
CA ALA A 248 11.77 9.75 -6.02
C ALA A 248 10.37 9.57 -6.63
N PHE A 249 10.14 8.48 -7.39
CA PHE A 249 8.82 8.12 -7.92
C PHE A 249 7.80 7.90 -6.80
N LEU A 250 8.15 7.10 -5.77
CA LEU A 250 7.24 6.78 -4.66
C LEU A 250 7.00 7.97 -3.72
N ALA A 251 7.98 8.82 -3.52
CA ALA A 251 7.82 10.08 -2.76
C ALA A 251 6.86 11.04 -3.50
N ALA A 252 6.99 11.15 -4.83
CA ALA A 252 6.04 11.89 -5.64
C ALA A 252 4.64 11.28 -5.59
N PHE A 253 4.53 9.96 -5.59
CA PHE A 253 3.27 9.24 -5.43
C PHE A 253 2.60 9.55 -4.07
N ALA A 254 3.37 9.52 -2.96
CA ALA A 254 2.87 9.90 -1.64
C ALA A 254 2.38 11.36 -1.62
N THR A 255 3.17 12.28 -2.19
CA THR A 255 2.81 13.71 -2.31
C THR A 255 1.56 13.90 -3.17
N GLY A 256 1.45 13.20 -4.30
CA GLY A 256 0.28 13.23 -5.18
C GLY A 256 -1.01 12.78 -4.48
N THR A 257 -0.92 11.79 -3.59
CA THR A 257 -2.08 11.35 -2.78
C THR A 257 -2.59 12.45 -1.84
N LEU A 258 -1.68 13.21 -1.21
CA LEU A 258 -2.04 14.35 -0.37
C LEU A 258 -2.69 15.47 -1.19
N LEU A 259 -2.03 15.86 -2.28
CA LEU A 259 -2.53 16.92 -3.18
C LEU A 259 -3.88 16.55 -3.78
N GLY A 260 -4.08 15.28 -4.13
CA GLY A 260 -5.33 14.80 -4.71
C GLY A 260 -6.55 14.96 -3.80
N GLY A 261 -6.38 14.77 -2.49
CA GLY A 261 -7.41 15.07 -1.51
C GLY A 261 -7.81 16.54 -1.50
N PHE A 262 -6.82 17.43 -1.44
CA PHE A 262 -7.03 18.88 -1.44
C PHE A 262 -7.64 19.38 -2.76
N LEU A 263 -7.12 18.93 -3.89
CA LEU A 263 -7.61 19.32 -5.22
C LEU A 263 -9.03 18.78 -5.46
N GLY A 264 -9.34 17.57 -4.98
CA GLY A 264 -10.64 16.95 -5.09
C GLY A 264 -11.75 17.73 -4.37
N ASP A 265 -11.43 18.31 -3.21
CA ASP A 265 -12.37 19.14 -2.46
C ASP A 265 -12.54 20.54 -3.10
N ARG A 266 -11.49 21.08 -3.75
CA ARG A 266 -11.52 22.43 -4.36
C ARG A 266 -12.11 22.45 -5.77
N TYR A 267 -11.73 21.51 -6.64
CA TYR A 267 -12.07 21.50 -8.08
C TYR A 267 -13.10 20.43 -8.44
N GLY A 268 -13.47 19.60 -7.48
CA GLY A 268 -14.40 18.49 -7.70
C GLY A 268 -13.71 17.18 -8.05
N ARG A 269 -14.13 16.12 -7.34
CA ARG A 269 -13.50 14.78 -7.36
C ARG A 269 -13.49 14.14 -8.75
N LYS A 270 -14.57 14.33 -9.53
CA LYS A 270 -14.70 13.78 -10.89
C LYS A 270 -13.58 14.28 -11.82
N TYR A 271 -13.26 15.57 -11.74
CA TYR A 271 -12.21 16.17 -12.58
C TYR A 271 -10.81 15.71 -12.17
N VAL A 272 -10.56 15.57 -10.86
CA VAL A 272 -9.28 15.05 -10.36
C VAL A 272 -9.07 13.61 -10.81
N ILE A 273 -10.10 12.76 -10.75
CA ILE A 273 -10.02 11.36 -11.22
C ILE A 273 -9.72 11.33 -12.73
N LEU A 274 -10.44 12.10 -13.53
CA LEU A 274 -10.24 12.16 -14.99
C LEU A 274 -8.84 12.64 -15.34
N PHE A 275 -8.40 13.74 -14.75
CA PHE A 275 -7.07 14.32 -14.96
C PHE A 275 -5.95 13.36 -14.53
N SER A 276 -6.11 12.65 -13.41
CA SER A 276 -5.12 11.69 -12.93
C SER A 276 -4.89 10.56 -13.92
N ILE A 277 -5.95 10.01 -14.49
CA ILE A 277 -5.82 8.86 -15.38
C ILE A 277 -5.33 9.30 -16.77
N LEU A 278 -5.97 10.29 -17.37
CA LEU A 278 -5.61 10.77 -18.69
C LEU A 278 -4.31 11.57 -18.69
N GLY A 279 -4.08 12.38 -17.65
CA GLY A 279 -2.88 13.21 -17.54
C GLY A 279 -1.60 12.42 -17.29
N ALA A 280 -1.67 11.24 -16.66
CA ALA A 280 -0.50 10.39 -16.48
C ALA A 280 -0.11 9.62 -17.75
N ALA A 281 -1.05 9.38 -18.67
CA ALA A 281 -0.83 8.57 -19.86
C ALA A 281 0.31 9.09 -20.77
N PRO A 282 0.40 10.38 -21.15
CA PRO A 282 1.48 10.87 -22.02
C PRO A 282 2.86 10.70 -21.36
N PHE A 283 3.00 10.91 -20.06
CA PHE A 283 4.26 10.70 -19.34
C PHE A 283 4.66 9.23 -19.32
N THR A 284 3.71 8.33 -19.07
CA THR A 284 3.95 6.88 -19.07
C THR A 284 4.35 6.37 -20.45
N LEU A 285 3.69 6.83 -21.51
CA LEU A 285 3.99 6.44 -22.90
C LEU A 285 5.34 6.98 -23.37
N ALA A 286 5.74 8.16 -22.93
CA ALA A 286 7.02 8.76 -23.30
C ALA A 286 8.22 8.08 -22.61
N LEU A 287 8.04 7.49 -21.41
CA LEU A 287 9.07 6.96 -20.54
C LEU A 287 10.09 6.05 -21.28
N PRO A 288 9.69 5.08 -22.14
CA PRO A 288 10.64 4.20 -22.81
C PRO A 288 11.53 4.88 -23.87
N TYR A 289 11.17 6.06 -24.34
CA TYR A 289 11.83 6.73 -25.47
C TYR A 289 12.79 7.85 -25.03
N LEU A 290 12.83 8.16 -23.75
CA LEU A 290 13.58 9.29 -23.19
C LEU A 290 14.97 8.89 -22.69
N GLY A 291 15.87 9.87 -22.55
CA GLY A 291 17.13 9.72 -21.82
C GLY A 291 16.92 9.69 -20.32
N LEU A 292 17.94 9.30 -19.53
CA LEU A 292 17.83 9.01 -18.09
C LEU A 292 17.15 10.11 -17.29
N GLY A 293 17.59 11.36 -17.41
CA GLY A 293 17.04 12.49 -16.62
C GLY A 293 15.54 12.70 -16.90
N TRP A 294 15.14 12.71 -18.18
CA TRP A 294 13.74 12.84 -18.58
C TRP A 294 12.90 11.63 -18.24
N THR A 295 13.46 10.40 -18.28
CA THR A 295 12.79 9.18 -17.84
C THR A 295 12.44 9.27 -16.34
N VAL A 296 13.37 9.71 -15.51
CA VAL A 296 13.11 9.90 -14.07
C VAL A 296 12.10 11.02 -13.84
N ALA A 297 12.24 12.16 -14.54
CA ALA A 297 11.30 13.28 -14.41
C ALA A 297 9.86 12.89 -14.81
N THR A 298 9.69 12.17 -15.92
CA THR A 298 8.38 11.69 -16.36
C THR A 298 7.82 10.60 -15.45
N ALA A 299 8.66 9.73 -14.89
CA ALA A 299 8.23 8.77 -13.86
C ALA A 299 7.71 9.49 -12.60
N VAL A 300 8.44 10.48 -12.09
CA VAL A 300 8.03 11.31 -10.95
C VAL A 300 6.72 12.04 -11.23
N ALA A 301 6.58 12.66 -12.41
CA ALA A 301 5.36 13.34 -12.82
C ALA A 301 4.17 12.38 -12.93
N SER A 302 4.35 11.21 -13.55
CA SER A 302 3.30 10.20 -13.65
C SER A 302 2.87 9.68 -12.28
N GLY A 303 3.83 9.43 -11.37
CA GLY A 303 3.57 9.02 -9.99
C GLY A 303 2.72 10.03 -9.23
N LEU A 304 3.10 11.32 -9.28
CA LEU A 304 2.37 12.41 -8.65
C LEU A 304 0.94 12.55 -9.18
N ILE A 305 0.78 12.50 -10.50
CA ILE A 305 -0.52 12.65 -11.17
C ILE A 305 -1.42 11.46 -10.85
N ILE A 306 -0.95 10.22 -11.05
CA ILE A 306 -1.76 9.02 -10.89
C ILE A 306 -2.19 8.79 -9.44
N ALA A 307 -1.35 9.21 -8.48
CA ALA A 307 -1.64 9.09 -7.07
C ALA A 307 -2.78 10.01 -6.62
N SER A 308 -2.95 11.16 -7.26
CA SER A 308 -3.98 12.15 -6.89
C SER A 308 -5.42 11.62 -7.02
N ALA A 309 -5.67 10.63 -7.88
CA ALA A 309 -6.98 10.00 -8.01
C ALA A 309 -7.42 9.21 -6.77
N PHE A 310 -6.49 8.69 -5.96
CA PHE A 310 -6.82 7.71 -4.92
C PHE A 310 -7.82 8.23 -3.88
N SER A 311 -7.51 9.38 -3.27
CA SER A 311 -8.38 10.01 -2.27
C SER A 311 -9.75 10.36 -2.86
N ALA A 312 -9.76 10.87 -4.09
CA ALA A 312 -10.98 11.24 -4.79
C ALA A 312 -11.87 10.01 -5.11
N ILE A 313 -11.29 8.91 -5.58
CA ILE A 313 -12.02 7.66 -5.86
C ILE A 313 -12.61 7.08 -4.58
N LEU A 314 -11.83 7.01 -3.49
CA LEU A 314 -12.28 6.45 -2.22
C LEU A 314 -13.47 7.24 -1.65
N VAL A 315 -13.37 8.57 -1.62
CA VAL A 315 -14.47 9.42 -1.12
C VAL A 315 -15.68 9.35 -2.04
N TYR A 316 -15.48 9.27 -3.36
CA TYR A 316 -16.57 9.11 -4.32
C TYR A 316 -17.31 7.77 -4.11
N ALA A 317 -16.58 6.69 -3.88
CA ALA A 317 -17.16 5.39 -3.53
C ALA A 317 -17.97 5.44 -2.22
N CYS A 318 -17.43 6.11 -1.19
CA CYS A 318 -18.17 6.31 0.06
C CYS A 318 -19.46 7.11 -0.14
N LEU A 319 -19.46 8.14 -0.98
CA LEU A 319 -20.65 8.93 -1.29
C LEU A 319 -21.71 8.13 -2.04
N LEU A 320 -21.34 7.26 -2.95
CA LEU A 320 -22.27 6.34 -3.63
C LEU A 320 -22.97 5.40 -2.65
N TYR A 321 -22.33 5.11 -1.50
CA TYR A 321 -22.89 4.25 -0.46
C TYR A 321 -23.74 5.02 0.58
N THR A 322 -23.47 6.33 0.78
CA THR A 322 -24.03 7.11 1.89
C THR A 322 -24.82 8.34 1.46
N SER A 323 -24.94 8.63 0.15
CA SER A 323 -25.69 9.82 -0.31
C SER A 323 -27.19 9.62 -0.15
N PRO A 324 -27.87 10.42 0.68
CA PRO A 324 -29.25 10.75 0.42
C PRO A 324 -29.28 11.69 -0.80
N SER A 325 -30.17 11.43 -1.70
CA SER A 325 -30.52 12.31 -2.83
C SER A 325 -30.75 13.74 -2.37
#